data_61e7081d1ac198451fccbbfd273d3d34
#
_entry.id   61e7081d1ac198451fccbbfd273d3d34
#
_cell.length_a   1.000
_cell.length_b   1.000
_cell.length_c   1.000
_cell.angle_alpha   90.00
_cell.angle_beta   90.00
_cell.angle_gamma   90.00
#
_symmetry.space_group_name_H-M   'P 1'
#
loop_
_entity.id
_entity.type
_entity.pdbx_description
1 polymer ?
#
loop_
_entity_poly.entity_id
_entity_poly.type
_entity_poly.pdbx_seq_one_letter_code
_entity_poly.pdbx_strand_id
1 'polypeptide(L)'
;MERAVVLLSGGVDSSTLLHHIRQTLGVQNVYAVSFTYGQKHVREIDMARRQAEAAGVADHHVIDIASFAGVAEGGSALTDASIHIPDLVDIAEEDLEQPPTYVPNRNMTFLALAAAYAEARGITDIFYGAQAQDEYGYWDCTTDFLEKINHVFALNRGEAITIHAPFVDLRKAAIVKMGLALGVDYAMTWTCYRGGDTPCGGCPSCVERAGAFREAGVEDSGSSATTP
;
A
#
# COMPACT_ATOMS: atom_id res chain seq x y z
N MET A 1 -11.60 -7.06 18.20
CA MET A 1 -12.19 -6.52 16.95
C MET A 1 -12.71 -7.70 16.12
N GLU A 2 -13.99 -7.66 15.75
CA GLU A 2 -14.61 -8.78 15.01
C GLU A 2 -14.43 -8.63 13.49
N ARG A 3 -14.59 -7.39 12.99
CA ARG A 3 -14.54 -7.05 11.57
C ARG A 3 -13.62 -5.86 11.33
N ALA A 4 -12.90 -5.86 10.22
CA ALA A 4 -12.10 -4.73 9.77
C ALA A 4 -11.99 -4.68 8.24
N VAL A 5 -11.77 -3.49 7.70
CA VAL A 5 -11.36 -3.28 6.29
C VAL A 5 -9.85 -3.10 6.24
N VAL A 6 -9.19 -3.67 5.24
CA VAL A 6 -7.77 -3.42 4.94
C VAL A 6 -7.61 -2.93 3.51
N LEU A 7 -6.84 -1.85 3.32
CA LEU A 7 -6.40 -1.43 2.00
C LEU A 7 -5.27 -2.36 1.55
N LEU A 8 -5.52 -3.13 0.49
CA LEU A 8 -4.62 -4.17 0.00
C LEU A 8 -4.15 -3.85 -1.42
N SER A 9 -2.91 -3.40 -1.55
CA SER A 9 -2.31 -3.10 -2.86
C SER A 9 -1.64 -4.32 -3.52
N GLY A 10 -1.36 -5.38 -2.76
CA GLY A 10 -0.56 -6.52 -3.21
C GLY A 10 0.96 -6.28 -3.14
N GLY A 11 1.39 -5.17 -2.55
CA GLY A 11 2.79 -4.89 -2.21
C GLY A 11 3.20 -5.50 -0.88
N VAL A 12 4.48 -5.35 -0.52
CA VAL A 12 5.10 -5.91 0.70
C VAL A 12 4.35 -5.47 1.96
N ASP A 13 4.13 -4.17 2.12
CA ASP A 13 3.61 -3.60 3.37
C ASP A 13 2.14 -3.98 3.59
N SER A 14 1.30 -3.81 2.57
CA SER A 14 -0.13 -4.13 2.66
C SER A 14 -0.40 -5.63 2.82
N SER A 15 0.44 -6.49 2.21
CA SER A 15 0.35 -7.94 2.39
C SER A 15 0.75 -8.35 3.81
N THR A 16 1.84 -7.78 4.33
CA THR A 16 2.24 -8.01 5.73
C THR A 16 1.17 -7.52 6.70
N LEU A 17 0.58 -6.34 6.43
CA LEU A 17 -0.49 -5.77 7.23
C LEU A 17 -1.71 -6.70 7.29
N LEU A 18 -2.12 -7.27 6.17
CA LEU A 18 -3.22 -8.22 6.11
C LEU A 18 -3.00 -9.42 7.04
N HIS A 19 -1.81 -10.03 6.98
CA HIS A 19 -1.47 -11.14 7.86
C HIS A 19 -1.35 -10.71 9.33
N HIS A 20 -0.81 -9.52 9.60
CA HIS A 20 -0.73 -8.97 10.95
C HIS A 20 -2.11 -8.76 11.58
N ILE A 21 -3.06 -8.19 10.83
CA ILE A 21 -4.44 -8.00 11.29
C ILE A 21 -5.08 -9.34 11.65
N ARG A 22 -4.91 -10.33 10.81
CA ARG A 22 -5.49 -11.66 11.01
C ARG A 22 -4.87 -12.41 12.17
N GLN A 23 -3.54 -12.50 12.22
CA GLN A 23 -2.83 -13.41 13.12
C GLN A 23 -2.43 -12.76 14.44
N THR A 24 -2.05 -11.47 14.41
CA THR A 24 -1.58 -10.76 15.62
C THR A 24 -2.71 -10.02 16.31
N LEU A 25 -3.54 -9.29 15.56
CA LEU A 25 -4.67 -8.57 16.14
C LEU A 25 -5.91 -9.45 16.30
N GLY A 26 -5.93 -10.64 15.71
CA GLY A 26 -6.99 -11.64 15.87
C GLY A 26 -8.32 -11.24 15.25
N VAL A 27 -8.33 -10.37 14.22
CA VAL A 27 -9.55 -9.98 13.53
C VAL A 27 -10.12 -11.17 12.75
N GLN A 28 -11.36 -11.54 13.05
CA GLN A 28 -11.97 -12.75 12.50
C GLN A 28 -12.40 -12.57 11.04
N ASN A 29 -13.04 -11.44 10.73
CA ASN A 29 -13.58 -11.14 9.40
C ASN A 29 -12.89 -9.90 8.82
N VAL A 30 -11.87 -10.11 8.00
CA VAL A 30 -11.17 -9.05 7.28
C VAL A 30 -11.77 -8.91 5.88
N TYR A 31 -12.09 -7.68 5.51
CA TYR A 31 -12.57 -7.27 4.19
C TYR A 31 -11.45 -6.51 3.49
N ALA A 32 -10.91 -7.05 2.42
CA ALA A 32 -9.86 -6.39 1.65
C ALA A 32 -10.45 -5.45 0.59
N VAL A 33 -9.88 -4.27 0.45
CA VAL A 33 -10.23 -3.31 -0.60
C VAL A 33 -8.98 -2.95 -1.38
N SER A 34 -9.05 -3.11 -2.71
CA SER A 34 -8.01 -2.71 -3.66
C SER A 34 -8.55 -1.68 -4.63
N PHE A 35 -7.66 -0.92 -5.29
CA PHE A 35 -8.06 0.15 -6.21
C PHE A 35 -7.38 0.02 -7.56
N THR A 36 -8.16 0.17 -8.65
CA THR A 36 -7.63 0.54 -9.95
C THR A 36 -7.90 2.04 -10.14
N TYR A 37 -6.82 2.84 -10.26
CA TYR A 37 -6.89 4.30 -10.28
C TYR A 37 -6.20 4.92 -11.51
N GLY A 38 -6.02 4.11 -12.56
CA GLY A 38 -5.33 4.52 -13.77
C GLY A 38 -3.80 4.36 -13.70
N GLN A 39 -3.29 3.60 -12.74
CA GLN A 39 -1.88 3.23 -12.67
C GLN A 39 -1.44 2.47 -13.93
N LYS A 40 -0.18 2.66 -14.33
CA LYS A 40 0.39 2.12 -15.58
C LYS A 40 0.33 0.59 -15.69
N HIS A 41 0.20 -0.11 -14.59
CA HIS A 41 0.08 -1.57 -14.57
C HIS A 41 -0.85 -2.03 -13.44
N VAL A 42 -1.50 -3.16 -13.67
CA VAL A 42 -2.48 -3.73 -12.73
C VAL A 42 -2.00 -5.03 -12.07
N ARG A 43 -0.73 -5.42 -12.29
CA ARG A 43 -0.17 -6.68 -11.77
C ARG A 43 -0.27 -6.77 -10.24
N GLU A 44 -0.20 -5.64 -9.56
CA GLU A 44 -0.39 -5.54 -8.11
C GLU A 44 -1.79 -6.04 -7.68
N ILE A 45 -2.82 -5.84 -8.50
CA ILE A 45 -4.19 -6.32 -8.20
C ILE A 45 -4.26 -7.84 -8.21
N ASP A 46 -3.53 -8.50 -9.12
CA ASP A 46 -3.48 -9.96 -9.15
C ASP A 46 -2.73 -10.51 -7.93
N MET A 47 -1.68 -9.81 -7.48
CA MET A 47 -1.00 -10.16 -6.23
C MET A 47 -1.89 -9.91 -5.01
N ALA A 48 -2.64 -8.80 -4.99
CA ALA A 48 -3.61 -8.54 -3.94
C ALA A 48 -4.67 -9.65 -3.84
N ARG A 49 -5.19 -10.14 -4.98
CA ARG A 49 -6.13 -11.28 -5.00
C ARG A 49 -5.52 -12.55 -4.41
N ARG A 50 -4.28 -12.88 -4.79
CA ARG A 50 -3.57 -14.06 -4.26
C ARG A 50 -3.33 -13.94 -2.76
N GLN A 51 -2.91 -12.78 -2.27
CA GLN A 51 -2.72 -12.54 -0.84
C GLN A 51 -4.03 -12.59 -0.06
N ALA A 52 -5.11 -12.04 -0.62
CA ALA A 52 -6.43 -12.11 -0.02
C ALA A 52 -6.93 -13.56 0.12
N GLU A 53 -6.75 -14.36 -0.94
CA GLU A 53 -7.09 -15.78 -0.94
C GLU A 53 -6.24 -16.56 0.07
N ALA A 54 -4.92 -16.38 0.06
CA ALA A 54 -4.00 -17.06 0.98
C ALA A 54 -4.29 -16.71 2.45
N ALA A 55 -4.64 -15.46 2.74
CA ALA A 55 -5.01 -15.04 4.09
C ALA A 55 -6.45 -15.41 4.48
N GLY A 56 -7.28 -15.89 3.55
CA GLY A 56 -8.67 -16.26 3.80
C GLY A 56 -9.53 -15.08 4.28
N VAL A 57 -9.49 -13.95 3.56
CA VAL A 57 -10.36 -12.81 3.87
C VAL A 57 -11.83 -13.14 3.64
N ALA A 58 -12.72 -12.41 4.32
CA ALA A 58 -14.17 -12.61 4.19
C ALA A 58 -14.69 -12.14 2.82
N ASP A 59 -14.09 -11.08 2.26
CA ASP A 59 -14.37 -10.52 0.94
C ASP A 59 -13.17 -9.74 0.43
N HIS A 60 -12.97 -9.70 -0.90
CA HIS A 60 -12.00 -8.83 -1.55
C HIS A 60 -12.67 -8.04 -2.66
N HIS A 61 -12.85 -6.75 -2.42
CA HIS A 61 -13.49 -5.82 -3.35
C HIS A 61 -12.46 -4.95 -4.07
N VAL A 62 -12.52 -4.92 -5.41
CA VAL A 62 -11.69 -4.03 -6.22
C VAL A 62 -12.54 -2.84 -6.67
N ILE A 63 -12.21 -1.66 -6.20
CA ILE A 63 -12.89 -0.41 -6.56
C ILE A 63 -12.19 0.20 -7.78
N ASP A 64 -12.93 0.33 -8.87
CA ASP A 64 -12.42 0.98 -10.08
C ASP A 64 -12.71 2.48 -10.03
N ILE A 65 -11.63 3.27 -9.96
CA ILE A 65 -11.64 4.73 -10.06
C ILE A 65 -10.66 5.19 -11.15
N ALA A 66 -10.57 4.46 -12.27
CA ALA A 66 -9.63 4.79 -13.35
C ALA A 66 -9.75 6.24 -13.85
N SER A 67 -10.95 6.86 -13.76
CA SER A 67 -11.17 8.28 -14.06
C SER A 67 -10.36 9.22 -13.15
N PHE A 68 -9.88 8.75 -12.01
CA PHE A 68 -9.03 9.53 -11.11
C PHE A 68 -7.71 9.94 -11.78
N ALA A 69 -7.15 9.11 -12.68
CA ALA A 69 -5.96 9.47 -13.45
C ALA A 69 -6.17 10.76 -14.27
N GLY A 70 -7.36 10.94 -14.86
CA GLY A 70 -7.69 12.15 -15.61
C GLY A 70 -7.82 13.40 -14.73
N VAL A 71 -8.22 13.25 -13.46
CA VAL A 71 -8.22 14.36 -12.48
C VAL A 71 -6.82 14.73 -12.04
N ALA A 72 -5.90 13.75 -11.96
CA ALA A 72 -4.51 13.91 -11.56
C ALA A 72 -3.54 13.98 -12.76
N GLU A 73 -4.03 14.29 -13.97
CA GLU A 73 -3.23 14.37 -15.19
C GLU A 73 -2.06 15.36 -15.02
N GLY A 74 -0.87 14.94 -15.45
CA GLY A 74 0.37 15.71 -15.28
C GLY A 74 0.94 15.70 -13.86
N GLY A 75 0.21 15.14 -12.87
CA GLY A 75 0.60 15.18 -11.47
C GLY A 75 1.48 14.03 -10.99
N SER A 76 1.61 12.94 -11.76
CA SER A 76 2.39 11.77 -11.31
C SER A 76 2.87 10.88 -12.44
N ALA A 77 4.12 10.42 -12.32
CA ALA A 77 4.68 9.40 -13.22
C ALA A 77 3.96 8.03 -13.09
N LEU A 78 3.17 7.79 -12.06
CA LEU A 78 2.43 6.53 -11.90
C LEU A 78 1.14 6.49 -12.72
N THR A 79 0.49 7.62 -12.96
CA THR A 79 -0.82 7.72 -13.62
C THR A 79 -0.76 8.38 -15.01
N ASP A 80 0.26 9.18 -15.29
CA ASP A 80 0.45 9.82 -16.57
C ASP A 80 1.41 9.01 -17.47
N ALA A 81 0.89 8.51 -18.60
CA ALA A 81 1.67 7.69 -19.53
C ALA A 81 2.80 8.47 -20.21
N SER A 82 2.72 9.81 -20.29
CA SER A 82 3.74 10.66 -20.91
C SER A 82 4.94 10.90 -19.99
N ILE A 83 4.79 10.73 -18.67
CA ILE A 83 5.85 10.96 -17.69
C ILE A 83 6.60 9.65 -17.44
N HIS A 84 7.92 9.66 -17.68
CA HIS A 84 8.77 8.50 -17.40
C HIS A 84 8.90 8.27 -15.87
N ILE A 85 8.86 7.00 -15.43
CA ILE A 85 9.19 6.65 -14.04
C ILE A 85 10.72 6.58 -13.93
N PRO A 86 11.35 7.51 -13.18
CA PRO A 86 12.81 7.58 -13.09
C PRO A 86 13.40 6.39 -12.33
N ASP A 87 14.70 6.15 -12.50
CA ASP A 87 15.47 5.39 -11.52
C ASP A 87 15.67 6.25 -10.26
N LEU A 88 15.80 5.62 -9.10
CA LEU A 88 15.98 6.35 -7.83
C LEU A 88 17.21 7.27 -7.87
N VAL A 89 18.29 6.83 -8.53
CA VAL A 89 19.53 7.60 -8.65
C VAL A 89 19.41 8.84 -9.54
N ASP A 90 18.36 8.91 -10.37
CA ASP A 90 18.11 10.02 -11.28
C ASP A 90 17.17 11.09 -10.67
N ILE A 91 16.61 10.83 -9.47
CA ILE A 91 15.76 11.79 -8.76
C ILE A 91 16.66 12.79 -8.05
N ALA A 92 16.48 14.08 -8.33
CA ALA A 92 17.22 15.14 -7.66
C ALA A 92 16.88 15.19 -6.16
N GLU A 93 17.83 15.59 -5.33
CA GLU A 93 17.64 15.63 -3.87
C GLU A 93 16.48 16.54 -3.46
N GLU A 94 16.29 17.65 -4.16
CA GLU A 94 15.16 18.58 -3.96
C GLU A 94 13.79 17.99 -4.29
N ASP A 95 13.74 16.98 -5.16
CA ASP A 95 12.49 16.32 -5.57
C ASP A 95 12.14 15.13 -4.64
N LEU A 96 13.00 14.76 -3.68
CA LEU A 96 12.73 13.66 -2.77
C LEU A 96 11.60 13.97 -1.76
N GLU A 97 11.37 15.25 -1.44
CA GLU A 97 10.27 15.65 -0.55
C GLU A 97 8.88 15.47 -1.21
N GLN A 98 8.81 15.49 -2.54
CA GLN A 98 7.61 15.15 -3.31
C GLN A 98 8.03 14.51 -4.64
N PRO A 99 8.34 13.20 -4.63
CA PRO A 99 8.91 12.55 -5.79
C PRO A 99 7.93 12.50 -6.97
N PRO A 100 8.42 12.38 -8.22
CA PRO A 100 7.58 12.28 -9.42
C PRO A 100 6.56 11.14 -9.38
N THR A 101 6.73 10.20 -8.47
CA THR A 101 5.81 9.07 -8.22
C THR A 101 4.70 9.38 -7.22
N TYR A 102 4.71 10.56 -6.60
CA TYR A 102 3.59 11.01 -5.76
C TYR A 102 2.32 11.19 -6.60
N VAL A 103 1.24 10.55 -6.21
CA VAL A 103 -0.08 10.75 -6.83
C VAL A 103 -0.90 11.67 -5.92
N PRO A 104 -1.30 12.86 -6.40
CA PRO A 104 -1.97 13.86 -5.57
C PRO A 104 -3.18 13.30 -4.81
N ASN A 105 -3.16 13.43 -3.48
CA ASN A 105 -4.24 13.02 -2.56
C ASN A 105 -4.70 11.54 -2.69
N ARG A 106 -3.84 10.66 -3.17
CA ARG A 106 -4.23 9.28 -3.44
C ARG A 106 -4.71 8.54 -2.20
N ASN A 107 -3.93 8.55 -1.12
CA ASN A 107 -4.29 7.83 0.10
C ASN A 107 -5.52 8.44 0.78
N MET A 108 -5.66 9.78 0.76
CA MET A 108 -6.88 10.43 1.24
C MET A 108 -8.12 9.96 0.46
N THR A 109 -8.04 9.88 -0.87
CA THR A 109 -9.13 9.38 -1.74
C THR A 109 -9.45 7.92 -1.43
N PHE A 110 -8.42 7.07 -1.30
CA PHE A 110 -8.61 5.65 -0.99
C PHE A 110 -9.24 5.44 0.38
N LEU A 111 -8.80 6.19 1.39
CA LEU A 111 -9.37 6.12 2.73
C LEU A 111 -10.83 6.60 2.76
N ALA A 112 -11.17 7.66 2.00
CA ALA A 112 -12.56 8.12 1.90
C ALA A 112 -13.48 7.07 1.26
N LEU A 113 -13.05 6.41 0.19
CA LEU A 113 -13.79 5.34 -0.47
C LEU A 113 -13.89 4.08 0.40
N ALA A 114 -12.80 3.72 1.08
CA ALA A 114 -12.80 2.61 2.03
C ALA A 114 -13.72 2.90 3.24
N ALA A 115 -13.80 4.15 3.68
CA ALA A 115 -14.71 4.56 4.74
C ALA A 115 -16.18 4.42 4.30
N ALA A 116 -16.52 4.85 3.09
CA ALA A 116 -17.86 4.65 2.54
C ALA A 116 -18.21 3.15 2.40
N TYR A 117 -17.24 2.33 1.97
CA TYR A 117 -17.39 0.87 1.89
C TYR A 117 -17.63 0.24 3.27
N ALA A 118 -16.85 0.66 4.28
CA ALA A 118 -16.93 0.18 5.66
C ALA A 118 -18.25 0.58 6.32
N GLU A 119 -18.62 1.87 6.24
CA GLU A 119 -19.85 2.41 6.81
C GLU A 119 -21.09 1.71 6.27
N ALA A 120 -21.18 1.48 4.95
CA ALA A 120 -22.29 0.75 4.34
C ALA A 120 -22.44 -0.71 4.84
N ARG A 121 -21.42 -1.24 5.54
CA ARG A 121 -21.38 -2.60 6.10
C ARG A 121 -21.36 -2.62 7.63
N GLY A 122 -21.44 -1.45 8.27
CA GLY A 122 -21.34 -1.31 9.72
C GLY A 122 -19.97 -1.78 10.23
N ILE A 123 -18.89 -1.47 9.52
CA ILE A 123 -17.49 -1.74 9.93
C ILE A 123 -16.86 -0.42 10.31
N THR A 124 -16.23 -0.36 11.48
CA THR A 124 -15.69 0.88 12.05
C THR A 124 -14.18 1.01 11.92
N ASP A 125 -13.48 -0.08 11.62
CA ASP A 125 -12.02 -0.13 11.68
C ASP A 125 -11.44 -0.37 10.29
N ILE A 126 -10.57 0.55 9.85
CA ILE A 126 -9.90 0.51 8.54
C ILE A 126 -8.40 0.55 8.75
N PHE A 127 -7.68 -0.31 8.05
CA PHE A 127 -6.23 -0.41 8.13
C PHE A 127 -5.57 -0.07 6.80
N TYR A 128 -4.49 0.72 6.82
CA TYR A 128 -3.64 0.95 5.66
C TYR A 128 -2.15 0.86 6.00
N GLY A 129 -1.34 0.53 4.99
CA GLY A 129 0.05 0.14 5.18
C GLY A 129 1.06 1.29 5.04
N ALA A 130 0.78 2.48 5.62
CA ALA A 130 1.78 3.54 5.74
C ALA A 130 2.93 3.09 6.63
N GLN A 131 4.15 3.47 6.29
CA GLN A 131 5.37 3.11 7.02
C GLN A 131 6.36 4.28 7.09
N ALA A 132 7.31 4.25 8.04
CA ALA A 132 8.16 5.37 8.40
C ALA A 132 9.00 5.96 7.25
N GLN A 133 9.37 5.18 6.23
CA GLN A 133 10.16 5.68 5.11
C GLN A 133 9.31 6.41 4.07
N ASP A 134 7.98 6.19 4.06
CA ASP A 134 7.06 6.89 3.17
C ASP A 134 6.92 8.38 3.55
N GLU A 135 7.17 8.76 4.81
CA GLU A 135 7.03 10.14 5.29
C GLU A 135 7.91 11.14 4.53
N TYR A 136 9.05 10.70 3.98
CA TYR A 136 9.97 11.57 3.25
C TYR A 136 9.43 12.05 1.90
N GLY A 137 8.40 11.41 1.37
CA GLY A 137 7.85 11.77 0.06
C GLY A 137 6.31 11.82 0.02
N TYR A 138 5.64 11.36 1.09
CA TYR A 138 4.19 11.19 1.07
C TYR A 138 3.58 11.66 2.39
N TRP A 139 3.19 12.94 2.45
CA TRP A 139 2.58 13.56 3.64
C TRP A 139 1.35 12.81 4.16
N ASP A 140 0.66 12.06 3.30
CA ASP A 140 -0.50 11.23 3.61
C ASP A 140 -0.13 9.82 4.16
N CYS A 141 1.15 9.63 4.50
CA CYS A 141 1.67 8.45 5.21
C CYS A 141 2.25 8.77 6.60
N THR A 142 2.04 9.99 7.11
CA THR A 142 2.59 10.46 8.39
C THR A 142 1.65 10.23 9.56
N THR A 143 2.20 10.20 10.79
CA THR A 143 1.41 10.17 12.03
C THR A 143 0.51 11.39 12.15
N ASP A 144 0.99 12.59 11.76
CA ASP A 144 0.20 13.83 11.77
C ASP A 144 -1.02 13.73 10.84
N PHE A 145 -0.85 13.15 9.65
CA PHE A 145 -1.99 12.88 8.77
C PHE A 145 -2.97 11.89 9.40
N LEU A 146 -2.47 10.80 9.99
CA LEU A 146 -3.30 9.79 10.64
C LEU A 146 -4.17 10.38 11.76
N GLU A 147 -3.60 11.24 12.59
CA GLU A 147 -4.35 11.93 13.63
C GLU A 147 -5.46 12.82 13.05
N LYS A 148 -5.12 13.64 12.05
CA LYS A 148 -6.05 14.59 11.43
C LYS A 148 -7.19 13.88 10.69
N ILE A 149 -6.89 12.82 9.94
CA ILE A 149 -7.94 12.07 9.22
C ILE A 149 -8.89 11.37 10.19
N ASN A 150 -8.40 10.86 11.31
CA ASN A 150 -9.24 10.31 12.38
C ASN A 150 -10.14 11.37 13.01
N HIS A 151 -9.67 12.61 13.20
CA HIS A 151 -10.53 13.70 13.66
C HIS A 151 -11.65 14.02 12.65
N VAL A 152 -11.38 13.92 11.34
CA VAL A 152 -12.41 14.11 10.31
C VAL A 152 -13.46 12.99 10.38
N PHE A 153 -13.05 11.73 10.43
CA PHE A 153 -13.97 10.60 10.50
C PHE A 153 -14.74 10.49 11.81
N ALA A 154 -14.21 11.06 12.90
CA ALA A 154 -14.93 11.17 14.18
C ALA A 154 -16.16 12.12 14.11
N LEU A 155 -16.29 12.94 13.06
CA LEU A 155 -17.47 13.77 12.82
C LEU A 155 -18.67 12.98 12.30
N ASN A 156 -18.49 11.72 11.92
CA ASN A 156 -19.58 10.86 11.47
C ASN A 156 -20.61 10.72 12.61
N ARG A 157 -21.89 10.96 12.30
CA ARG A 157 -23.00 10.94 13.27
C ARG A 157 -23.50 9.52 13.59
N GLY A 158 -23.15 8.56 12.75
CA GLY A 158 -23.35 7.14 13.01
C GLY A 158 -22.27 6.60 13.95
N GLU A 159 -21.70 5.46 13.59
CA GLU A 159 -20.51 4.94 14.27
C GLU A 159 -19.26 5.61 13.70
N ALA A 160 -18.38 6.11 14.57
CA ALA A 160 -17.13 6.72 14.14
C ALA A 160 -16.24 5.67 13.46
N ILE A 161 -15.67 6.04 12.32
CA ILE A 161 -14.68 5.21 11.64
C ILE A 161 -13.29 5.56 12.19
N THR A 162 -12.50 4.54 12.48
CA THR A 162 -11.13 4.67 12.92
C THR A 162 -10.16 4.14 11.87
N ILE A 163 -9.22 4.97 11.46
CA ILE A 163 -8.13 4.59 10.56
C ILE A 163 -6.93 4.16 11.39
N HIS A 164 -6.39 3.00 11.08
CA HIS A 164 -5.23 2.40 11.74
C HIS A 164 -4.07 2.29 10.77
N ALA A 165 -2.87 2.71 11.18
CA ALA A 165 -1.62 2.55 10.45
C ALA A 165 -0.54 1.96 11.38
N PRO A 166 -0.63 0.65 11.72
CA PRO A 166 0.25 0.08 12.76
C PRO A 166 1.72 0.03 12.36
N PHE A 167 2.06 0.33 11.12
CA PHE A 167 3.42 0.35 10.60
C PHE A 167 3.99 1.76 10.42
N VAL A 168 3.24 2.81 10.73
CA VAL A 168 3.62 4.20 10.47
C VAL A 168 4.99 4.59 11.01
N ASP A 169 5.40 4.01 12.16
CA ASP A 169 6.71 4.24 12.78
C ASP A 169 7.74 3.11 12.49
N LEU A 170 7.37 2.14 11.66
CA LEU A 170 8.24 1.00 11.36
C LEU A 170 8.99 1.21 10.04
N ARG A 171 10.28 0.82 10.04
CA ARG A 171 11.04 0.71 8.79
C ARG A 171 10.64 -0.54 8.01
N LYS A 172 10.70 -0.48 6.69
CA LYS A 172 10.31 -1.59 5.80
C LYS A 172 11.02 -2.91 6.12
N ALA A 173 12.28 -2.88 6.54
CA ALA A 173 13.01 -4.09 6.96
C ALA A 173 12.38 -4.78 8.19
N ALA A 174 11.82 -4.02 9.13
CA ALA A 174 11.10 -4.57 10.27
C ALA A 174 9.76 -5.19 9.83
N ILE A 175 9.09 -4.56 8.88
CA ILE A 175 7.84 -5.08 8.27
C ILE A 175 8.11 -6.40 7.55
N VAL A 176 9.20 -6.49 6.76
CA VAL A 176 9.62 -7.73 6.09
C VAL A 176 9.87 -8.84 7.10
N LYS A 177 10.62 -8.58 8.19
CA LYS A 177 10.87 -9.58 9.26
C LYS A 177 9.58 -10.05 9.90
N MET A 178 8.66 -9.13 10.18
CA MET A 178 7.35 -9.44 10.73
C MET A 178 6.55 -10.34 9.78
N GLY A 179 6.49 -9.99 8.50
CA GLY A 179 5.74 -10.75 7.51
C GLY A 179 6.29 -12.18 7.33
N LEU A 180 7.62 -12.35 7.33
CA LEU A 180 8.23 -13.69 7.30
C LEU A 180 7.82 -14.52 8.53
N ALA A 181 7.82 -13.92 9.71
CA ALA A 181 7.38 -14.59 10.94
C ALA A 181 5.89 -14.96 10.90
N LEU A 182 5.07 -14.21 10.15
CA LEU A 182 3.65 -14.46 9.92
C LEU A 182 3.37 -15.39 8.72
N GLY A 183 4.42 -15.85 8.02
CA GLY A 183 4.28 -16.75 6.88
C GLY A 183 3.81 -16.06 5.59
N VAL A 184 4.05 -14.76 5.43
CA VAL A 184 3.76 -14.04 4.18
C VAL A 184 4.64 -14.57 3.06
N ASP A 185 4.03 -15.03 1.96
CA ASP A 185 4.75 -15.38 0.74
C ASP A 185 4.99 -14.11 -0.10
N TYR A 186 6.19 -13.58 -0.03
CA TYR A 186 6.59 -12.40 -0.79
C TYR A 186 6.81 -12.65 -2.29
N ALA A 187 6.86 -13.91 -2.75
CA ALA A 187 6.79 -14.21 -4.18
C ALA A 187 5.42 -13.84 -4.78
N MET A 188 4.38 -13.79 -3.95
CA MET A 188 3.04 -13.32 -4.31
C MET A 188 2.84 -11.83 -4.00
N THR A 189 3.88 -10.99 -4.17
CA THR A 189 3.78 -9.53 -4.01
C THR A 189 4.41 -8.81 -5.19
N TRP A 190 3.93 -7.60 -5.49
CA TRP A 190 4.47 -6.76 -6.55
C TRP A 190 4.67 -5.32 -6.09
N THR A 191 5.81 -4.73 -6.43
CA THR A 191 6.14 -3.36 -6.05
C THR A 191 6.63 -2.51 -7.22
N CYS A 192 7.11 -3.10 -8.32
CA CYS A 192 7.70 -2.37 -9.42
C CYS A 192 6.72 -1.41 -10.06
N TYR A 193 7.05 -0.11 -10.07
CA TYR A 193 6.22 0.94 -10.65
C TYR A 193 6.14 0.90 -12.18
N ARG A 194 7.16 0.33 -12.87
CA ARG A 194 7.19 0.24 -14.34
C ARG A 194 6.36 -0.90 -14.89
N GLY A 195 5.91 -1.83 -14.04
CA GLY A 195 5.23 -3.05 -14.51
C GLY A 195 6.19 -4.01 -15.22
N GLY A 196 5.66 -4.72 -16.24
CA GLY A 196 6.42 -5.74 -16.98
C GLY A 196 6.33 -7.14 -16.36
N ASP A 197 7.09 -8.10 -16.89
CA ASP A 197 7.09 -9.48 -16.40
C ASP A 197 8.02 -9.69 -15.21
N THR A 198 9.05 -8.87 -15.11
CA THR A 198 10.03 -8.88 -14.02
C THR A 198 10.19 -7.47 -13.43
N PRO A 199 10.51 -7.35 -12.14
CA PRO A 199 10.83 -6.05 -11.54
C PRO A 199 12.02 -5.38 -12.24
N CYS A 200 11.95 -4.05 -12.47
CA CYS A 200 12.99 -3.32 -13.20
C CYS A 200 14.31 -3.13 -12.42
N GLY A 201 14.28 -3.29 -11.11
CA GLY A 201 15.44 -3.13 -10.22
C GLY A 201 15.87 -1.68 -9.93
N GLY A 202 15.51 -0.70 -10.76
CA GLY A 202 16.00 0.69 -10.66
C GLY A 202 15.01 1.71 -10.11
N CYS A 203 13.69 1.50 -10.30
CA CYS A 203 12.72 2.47 -9.78
C CYS A 203 12.74 2.55 -8.24
N PRO A 204 12.29 3.67 -7.64
CA PRO A 204 12.33 3.86 -6.18
C PRO A 204 11.80 2.68 -5.39
N SER A 205 10.65 2.14 -5.77
CA SER A 205 10.04 1.02 -5.05
C SER A 205 10.82 -0.30 -5.17
N CYS A 206 11.47 -0.57 -6.30
CA CYS A 206 12.34 -1.75 -6.44
C CYS A 206 13.61 -1.63 -5.57
N VAL A 207 14.24 -0.46 -5.56
CA VAL A 207 15.45 -0.20 -4.76
C VAL A 207 15.14 -0.28 -3.27
N GLU A 208 14.02 0.31 -2.85
CA GLU A 208 13.55 0.26 -1.47
C GLU A 208 13.26 -1.18 -1.02
N ARG A 209 12.55 -1.95 -1.85
CA ARG A 209 12.28 -3.37 -1.59
C ARG A 209 13.58 -4.16 -1.42
N ALA A 210 14.49 -4.07 -2.37
CA ALA A 210 15.78 -4.78 -2.32
C ALA A 210 16.60 -4.36 -1.09
N GLY A 211 16.58 -3.08 -0.73
CA GLY A 211 17.20 -2.54 0.48
C GLY A 211 16.61 -3.15 1.74
N ALA A 212 15.29 -3.22 1.84
CA ALA A 212 14.57 -3.74 2.99
C ALA A 212 14.85 -5.24 3.23
N PHE A 213 14.85 -6.07 2.17
CA PHE A 213 15.18 -7.49 2.29
C PHE A 213 16.64 -7.70 2.68
N ARG A 214 17.57 -6.94 2.10
CA ARG A 214 18.98 -6.96 2.48
C ARG A 214 19.20 -6.56 3.94
N GLU A 215 18.57 -5.48 4.42
CA GLU A 215 18.62 -5.02 5.81
C GLU A 215 17.96 -6.04 6.76
N ALA A 216 16.94 -6.73 6.30
CA ALA A 216 16.32 -7.83 7.03
C ALA A 216 17.22 -9.07 7.13
N GLY A 217 18.25 -9.19 6.28
CA GLY A 217 19.16 -10.34 6.23
C GLY A 217 18.56 -11.58 5.55
N VAL A 218 17.63 -11.38 4.61
CA VAL A 218 16.90 -12.45 3.92
C VAL A 218 16.91 -12.23 2.41
N GLU A 219 16.73 -13.31 1.64
CA GLU A 219 16.54 -13.24 0.19
C GLU A 219 15.11 -12.82 -0.14
N ASP A 220 14.97 -12.00 -1.18
CA ASP A 220 13.66 -11.60 -1.71
C ASP A 220 13.15 -12.65 -2.71
N SER A 221 12.21 -13.49 -2.29
CA SER A 221 11.58 -14.50 -3.14
C SER A 221 10.77 -13.91 -4.32
N GLY A 222 10.38 -12.63 -4.24
CA GLY A 222 9.65 -11.92 -5.30
C GLY A 222 10.55 -11.18 -6.29
N SER A 223 11.85 -11.07 -6.03
CA SER A 223 12.81 -10.52 -6.97
C SER A 223 13.36 -11.66 -7.84
N SER A 224 12.71 -11.95 -8.95
CA SER A 224 13.30 -12.82 -9.99
C SER A 224 14.35 -12.10 -10.84
N ALA A 225 15.01 -11.08 -10.31
CA ALA A 225 16.22 -10.55 -10.89
C ALA A 225 17.37 -11.49 -10.52
N THR A 226 17.67 -12.42 -11.39
CA THR A 226 18.98 -13.07 -11.41
C THR A 226 20.02 -11.95 -11.38
N THR A 227 20.68 -11.80 -10.23
CA THR A 227 21.89 -10.96 -10.12
C THR A 227 22.91 -11.46 -11.14
N PRO A 228 23.50 -10.58 -11.96
CA PRO A 228 24.58 -10.98 -12.88
C PRO A 228 25.82 -11.43 -12.13
#